data_72cae8e4de8fa1e418cca5819189956c
#
_entry.id   72cae8e4de8fa1e418cca5819189956c
#
_cell.length_a   1.000
_cell.length_b   1.000
_cell.length_c   1.000
_cell.angle_alpha   90.00
_cell.angle_beta   90.00
_cell.angle_gamma   90.00
#
_symmetry.space_group_name_H-M   'P 1'
#
loop_
_entity.id
_entity.type
_entity.pdbx_description
1 polymer ?
#
loop_
_entity_poly.entity_id
_entity_poly.type
_entity_poly.pdbx_seq_one_letter_code
_entity_poly.pdbx_strand_id
1 'polypeptide(L)'
;MHFGVNLSFTVKRWVEPEIWAKLVQEQLGLSLVQFTYDLLDPWWPESLRNTMASRVRKAAQTWGIEIESAFSGLANYCFDGLLHPEAEGRRASLEWWKRAFDVAAAVGASASGGPLGGMSVADSQDPKRRQQRYNDLLDAVAELTESAKAAGLQRIQVECTPLAREIPYTVSQSQQFLKDLEGRCAIPVKLLVDIGHALYQPLYGPNARMPEWLNGLGRSIGAFHLQNTDFQSDSHWGWPDSRGLFDVARFADEVKKAGLEDVPAFLEIIYPFELADEVVLKSITTSVMHCRREYAGETTQEMQLA
;
A
#
# COMPACT_ATOMS: atom_id res chain seq x y z
N MET A 1 2.46 -16.52 8.49
CA MET A 1 1.79 -15.25 8.11
C MET A 1 2.16 -14.91 6.67
N HIS A 2 1.27 -14.26 5.92
CA HIS A 2 1.54 -13.86 4.53
C HIS A 2 2.44 -12.64 4.51
N PHE A 3 3.68 -12.80 4.06
CA PHE A 3 4.69 -11.75 4.01
C PHE A 3 5.24 -11.61 2.60
N GLY A 4 5.31 -10.38 2.11
CA GLY A 4 5.81 -10.03 0.79
C GLY A 4 6.54 -8.70 0.79
N VAL A 5 6.80 -8.16 -0.40
CA VAL A 5 7.47 -6.87 -0.59
C VAL A 5 6.67 -5.98 -1.54
N ASN A 6 6.57 -4.69 -1.22
CA ASN A 6 6.14 -3.67 -2.16
C ASN A 6 7.30 -3.37 -3.12
N LEU A 7 7.00 -3.27 -4.42
CA LEU A 7 8.03 -3.08 -5.46
C LEU A 7 8.58 -1.64 -5.56
N SER A 8 8.26 -0.75 -4.61
CA SER A 8 8.78 0.63 -4.56
C SER A 8 10.32 0.70 -4.61
N PHE A 9 11.01 -0.27 -3.99
CA PHE A 9 12.47 -0.34 -4.00
C PHE A 9 13.09 -0.55 -5.40
N THR A 10 12.31 -1.04 -6.37
CA THR A 10 12.77 -1.30 -7.75
C THR A 10 12.64 -0.09 -8.67
N VAL A 11 11.88 0.93 -8.25
CA VAL A 11 11.60 2.14 -9.05
C VAL A 11 12.90 2.86 -9.39
N LYS A 12 13.07 3.24 -10.67
CA LYS A 12 14.29 3.84 -11.24
C LYS A 12 15.57 2.97 -11.18
N ARG A 13 15.45 1.69 -10.79
CA ARG A 13 16.57 0.74 -10.70
C ARG A 13 16.30 -0.50 -11.56
N TRP A 14 15.48 -1.37 -11.07
CA TRP A 14 15.15 -2.65 -11.71
C TRP A 14 13.73 -2.60 -12.24
N VAL A 15 13.50 -1.76 -13.27
CA VAL A 15 12.15 -1.47 -13.81
C VAL A 15 11.66 -2.55 -14.77
N GLU A 16 12.57 -3.37 -15.34
CA GLU A 16 12.21 -4.46 -16.24
C GLU A 16 11.54 -5.60 -15.45
N PRO A 17 10.35 -6.05 -15.87
CA PRO A 17 9.61 -7.08 -15.14
C PRO A 17 10.40 -8.37 -14.93
N GLU A 18 11.16 -8.79 -15.90
CA GLU A 18 11.96 -10.01 -15.86
C GLU A 18 13.11 -9.91 -14.84
N ILE A 19 13.64 -8.70 -14.63
CA ILE A 19 14.74 -8.44 -13.70
C ILE A 19 14.22 -8.40 -12.27
N TRP A 20 13.20 -7.58 -11.96
CA TRP A 20 12.70 -7.50 -10.58
C TRP A 20 12.07 -8.83 -10.13
N ALA A 21 11.38 -9.55 -11.01
CA ALA A 21 10.77 -10.83 -10.65
C ALA A 21 11.83 -11.87 -10.27
N LYS A 22 12.91 -11.97 -11.07
CA LYS A 22 14.06 -12.80 -10.75
C LYS A 22 14.69 -12.40 -9.41
N LEU A 23 14.90 -11.08 -9.20
CA LEU A 23 15.50 -10.55 -7.98
C LEU A 23 14.66 -10.90 -6.74
N VAL A 24 13.34 -10.70 -6.80
CA VAL A 24 12.42 -11.02 -5.71
C VAL A 24 12.50 -12.51 -5.35
N GLN A 25 12.49 -13.38 -6.34
CA GLN A 25 12.52 -14.81 -6.11
C GLN A 25 13.91 -15.32 -5.68
N GLU A 26 14.99 -14.98 -6.43
CA GLU A 26 16.33 -15.55 -6.16
C GLU A 26 17.11 -14.85 -5.05
N GLN A 27 16.94 -13.53 -4.87
CA GLN A 27 17.71 -12.76 -3.91
C GLN A 27 16.95 -12.51 -2.61
N LEU A 28 15.63 -12.31 -2.69
CA LEU A 28 14.80 -12.06 -1.52
C LEU A 28 14.12 -13.35 -1.01
N GLY A 29 14.04 -14.40 -1.82
CA GLY A 29 13.35 -15.64 -1.49
C GLY A 29 11.86 -15.44 -1.22
N LEU A 30 11.22 -14.50 -1.94
CA LEU A 30 9.81 -14.17 -1.79
C LEU A 30 9.02 -14.55 -3.04
N SER A 31 7.77 -14.95 -2.83
CA SER A 31 6.80 -15.22 -3.89
C SER A 31 5.56 -14.32 -3.85
N LEU A 32 5.47 -13.40 -2.90
CA LEU A 32 4.36 -12.47 -2.74
C LEU A 32 4.83 -11.03 -2.93
N VAL A 33 4.16 -10.28 -3.81
CA VAL A 33 4.49 -8.86 -4.03
C VAL A 33 3.23 -8.00 -4.06
N GLN A 34 3.42 -6.73 -3.71
CA GLN A 34 2.53 -5.66 -4.08
C GLN A 34 3.17 -4.85 -5.20
N PHE A 35 2.49 -4.78 -6.34
CA PHE A 35 2.94 -4.00 -7.51
C PHE A 35 2.74 -2.50 -7.24
N THR A 36 3.63 -1.65 -7.75
CA THR A 36 3.45 -0.19 -7.69
C THR A 36 3.24 0.40 -9.09
N TYR A 37 2.31 1.35 -9.23
CA TYR A 37 2.08 2.05 -10.48
C TYR A 37 3.23 2.99 -10.89
N ASP A 38 4.20 3.24 -10.00
CA ASP A 38 5.45 3.92 -10.39
C ASP A 38 6.26 3.13 -11.44
N LEU A 39 5.98 1.83 -11.61
CA LEU A 39 6.58 0.98 -12.65
C LEU A 39 5.75 0.92 -13.94
N LEU A 40 4.48 1.29 -13.89
CA LEU A 40 3.58 1.28 -15.04
C LEU A 40 2.46 2.31 -14.82
N ASP A 41 2.66 3.53 -15.32
CA ASP A 41 1.69 4.62 -15.14
C ASP A 41 0.39 4.34 -15.91
N PRO A 42 -0.76 4.35 -15.23
CA PRO A 42 -2.09 4.25 -15.84
C PRO A 42 -2.37 5.27 -16.96
N TRP A 43 -1.69 6.42 -16.98
CA TRP A 43 -1.82 7.41 -18.04
C TRP A 43 -1.03 7.09 -19.32
N TRP A 44 -0.18 6.08 -19.33
CA TRP A 44 0.52 5.71 -20.56
C TRP A 44 -0.46 5.32 -21.67
N PRO A 45 -0.07 5.47 -22.96
CA PRO A 45 -0.87 5.00 -24.07
C PRO A 45 -1.27 3.52 -23.91
N GLU A 46 -2.51 3.20 -24.27
CA GLU A 46 -3.09 1.86 -24.06
C GLU A 46 -2.23 0.72 -24.59
N SER A 47 -1.69 0.88 -25.81
CA SER A 47 -0.82 -0.13 -26.41
C SER A 47 0.43 -0.42 -25.57
N LEU A 48 1.05 0.63 -25.00
CA LEU A 48 2.21 0.49 -24.12
C LEU A 48 1.81 -0.15 -22.79
N ARG A 49 0.72 0.33 -22.16
CA ARG A 49 0.20 -0.27 -20.93
C ARG A 49 -0.03 -1.78 -21.08
N ASN A 50 -0.75 -2.17 -22.13
CA ASN A 50 -1.10 -3.56 -22.38
C ASN A 50 0.15 -4.42 -22.62
N THR A 51 1.12 -3.91 -23.36
CA THR A 51 2.40 -4.59 -23.59
C THR A 51 3.16 -4.78 -22.29
N MET A 52 3.28 -3.73 -21.48
CA MET A 52 4.01 -3.79 -20.20
C MET A 52 3.29 -4.66 -19.18
N ALA A 53 1.97 -4.54 -19.05
CA ALA A 53 1.18 -5.38 -18.15
C ALA A 53 1.31 -6.87 -18.50
N SER A 54 1.30 -7.21 -19.80
CA SER A 54 1.53 -8.58 -20.25
C SER A 54 2.93 -9.09 -19.88
N ARG A 55 3.97 -8.25 -20.00
CA ARG A 55 5.33 -8.59 -19.56
C ARG A 55 5.41 -8.82 -18.06
N VAL A 56 4.79 -7.92 -17.26
CA VAL A 56 4.71 -8.05 -15.79
C VAL A 56 4.07 -9.38 -15.42
N ARG A 57 2.89 -9.67 -15.97
CA ARG A 57 2.16 -10.91 -15.71
C ARG A 57 2.98 -12.16 -16.09
N LYS A 58 3.61 -12.14 -17.26
CA LYS A 58 4.47 -13.24 -17.73
C LYS A 58 5.69 -13.44 -16.84
N ALA A 59 6.36 -12.35 -16.42
CA ALA A 59 7.51 -12.42 -15.52
C ALA A 59 7.11 -13.00 -14.15
N ALA A 60 6.01 -12.52 -13.57
CA ALA A 60 5.47 -13.05 -12.32
C ALA A 60 5.17 -14.55 -12.42
N GLN A 61 4.49 -14.99 -13.48
CA GLN A 61 4.21 -16.41 -13.73
C GLN A 61 5.49 -17.25 -13.89
N THR A 62 6.48 -16.74 -14.64
CA THR A 62 7.75 -17.44 -14.88
C THR A 62 8.53 -17.70 -13.59
N TRP A 63 8.46 -16.78 -12.65
CA TRP A 63 9.18 -16.83 -11.38
C TRP A 63 8.31 -17.28 -10.19
N GLY A 64 7.07 -17.73 -10.43
CA GLY A 64 6.17 -18.19 -9.36
C GLY A 64 5.79 -17.10 -8.37
N ILE A 65 5.69 -15.85 -8.83
CA ILE A 65 5.35 -14.70 -8.00
C ILE A 65 3.84 -14.42 -8.09
N GLU A 66 3.20 -14.27 -6.95
CA GLU A 66 1.85 -13.75 -6.80
C GLU A 66 1.89 -12.23 -6.67
N ILE A 67 1.19 -11.53 -7.56
CA ILE A 67 0.91 -10.10 -7.42
C ILE A 67 -0.43 -9.98 -6.69
N GLU A 68 -0.37 -9.81 -5.37
CA GLU A 68 -1.55 -9.78 -4.50
C GLU A 68 -2.41 -8.54 -4.78
N SER A 69 -1.76 -7.38 -4.85
CA SER A 69 -2.41 -6.10 -5.10
C SER A 69 -1.51 -5.16 -5.89
N ALA A 70 -2.13 -4.07 -6.42
CA ALA A 70 -1.43 -2.96 -7.03
C ALA A 70 -1.66 -1.68 -6.23
N PHE A 71 -0.57 -0.95 -5.94
CA PHE A 71 -0.53 0.22 -5.06
C PHE A 71 -0.27 1.50 -5.86
N SER A 72 -0.88 2.62 -5.43
CA SER A 72 -0.82 3.91 -6.12
C SER A 72 0.60 4.42 -6.37
N GLY A 73 1.54 4.09 -5.49
CA GLY A 73 2.94 4.53 -5.58
C GLY A 73 3.16 5.98 -5.16
N LEU A 74 4.42 6.41 -5.25
CA LEU A 74 4.86 7.73 -4.82
C LEU A 74 4.40 8.85 -5.76
N ALA A 75 4.42 8.60 -7.08
CA ALA A 75 4.08 9.62 -8.07
C ALA A 75 2.63 10.09 -7.92
N ASN A 76 1.69 9.15 -7.80
CA ASN A 76 0.27 9.50 -7.64
C ASN A 76 -0.02 10.11 -6.27
N TYR A 77 0.71 9.70 -5.21
CA TYR A 77 0.56 10.24 -3.87
C TYR A 77 0.83 11.74 -3.78
N CYS A 78 1.67 12.29 -4.65
CA CYS A 78 1.97 13.73 -4.68
C CYS A 78 0.82 14.62 -5.14
N PHE A 79 -0.30 14.06 -5.61
CA PHE A 79 -1.46 14.81 -6.07
C PHE A 79 -2.58 14.85 -5.02
N ASP A 80 -3.39 15.92 -5.04
CA ASP A 80 -4.57 16.04 -4.16
C ASP A 80 -5.65 14.97 -4.43
N GLY A 81 -5.53 14.24 -5.53
CA GLY A 81 -6.33 13.06 -5.83
C GLY A 81 -7.84 13.34 -5.89
N LEU A 82 -8.62 12.45 -5.30
CA LEU A 82 -10.07 12.54 -5.21
C LEU A 82 -10.55 13.67 -4.28
N LEU A 83 -9.63 14.29 -3.54
CA LEU A 83 -9.92 15.43 -2.65
C LEU A 83 -9.45 16.78 -3.22
N HIS A 84 -9.04 16.81 -4.50
CA HIS A 84 -8.64 18.04 -5.20
C HIS A 84 -9.71 19.13 -5.07
N PRO A 85 -9.34 20.41 -4.81
CA PRO A 85 -10.32 21.50 -4.64
C PRO A 85 -11.20 21.69 -5.87
N GLU A 86 -10.62 21.56 -7.08
CA GLU A 86 -11.35 21.72 -8.34
C GLU A 86 -12.02 20.42 -8.80
N ALA A 87 -13.25 20.51 -9.30
CA ALA A 87 -14.01 19.35 -9.76
C ALA A 87 -13.32 18.62 -10.94
N GLU A 88 -12.66 19.35 -11.83
CA GLU A 88 -11.88 18.79 -12.93
C GLU A 88 -10.72 17.92 -12.42
N GLY A 89 -10.02 18.37 -11.38
CA GLY A 89 -8.94 17.61 -10.74
C GLY A 89 -9.45 16.29 -10.14
N ARG A 90 -10.60 16.32 -9.43
CA ARG A 90 -11.25 15.11 -8.91
C ARG A 90 -11.67 14.15 -10.01
N ARG A 91 -12.21 14.66 -11.13
CA ARG A 91 -12.55 13.84 -12.30
C ARG A 91 -11.31 13.20 -12.94
N ALA A 92 -10.24 13.96 -13.09
CA ALA A 92 -8.97 13.39 -13.59
C ALA A 92 -8.45 12.27 -12.70
N SER A 93 -8.49 12.44 -11.38
CA SER A 93 -8.10 11.39 -10.44
C SER A 93 -9.01 10.16 -10.53
N LEU A 94 -10.32 10.35 -10.67
CA LEU A 94 -11.28 9.26 -10.87
C LEU A 94 -10.94 8.45 -12.13
N GLU A 95 -10.64 9.12 -13.25
CA GLU A 95 -10.23 8.45 -14.48
C GLU A 95 -8.88 7.75 -14.38
N TRP A 96 -7.94 8.32 -13.60
CA TRP A 96 -6.67 7.64 -13.31
C TRP A 96 -6.91 6.32 -12.59
N TRP A 97 -7.74 6.32 -11.54
CA TRP A 97 -8.05 5.10 -10.77
C TRP A 97 -8.76 4.03 -11.63
N LYS A 98 -9.69 4.41 -12.51
CA LYS A 98 -10.32 3.46 -13.42
C LYS A 98 -9.29 2.75 -14.29
N ARG A 99 -8.37 3.50 -14.89
CA ARG A 99 -7.26 2.94 -15.69
C ARG A 99 -6.28 2.12 -14.84
N ALA A 100 -6.07 2.53 -13.59
CA ALA A 100 -5.24 1.79 -12.64
C ALA A 100 -5.84 0.40 -12.35
N PHE A 101 -7.15 0.30 -12.22
CA PHE A 101 -7.83 -1.00 -12.04
C PHE A 101 -7.69 -1.91 -13.27
N ASP A 102 -7.78 -1.36 -14.48
CA ASP A 102 -7.49 -2.14 -15.70
C ASP A 102 -6.05 -2.66 -15.72
N VAL A 103 -5.08 -1.83 -15.30
CA VAL A 103 -3.68 -2.24 -15.17
C VAL A 103 -3.53 -3.31 -14.10
N ALA A 104 -4.13 -3.13 -12.91
CA ALA A 104 -4.08 -4.12 -11.83
C ALA A 104 -4.58 -5.49 -12.28
N ALA A 105 -5.74 -5.53 -12.92
CA ALA A 105 -6.30 -6.77 -13.47
C ALA A 105 -5.39 -7.39 -14.56
N ALA A 106 -4.83 -6.56 -15.43
CA ALA A 106 -3.95 -7.02 -16.51
C ALA A 106 -2.63 -7.61 -16.00
N VAL A 107 -2.04 -7.06 -14.92
CA VAL A 107 -0.84 -7.64 -14.29
C VAL A 107 -1.17 -8.88 -13.44
N GLY A 108 -2.44 -9.11 -13.12
CA GLY A 108 -2.91 -10.28 -12.38
C GLY A 108 -3.16 -10.04 -10.90
N ALA A 109 -3.21 -8.79 -10.44
CA ALA A 109 -3.55 -8.46 -9.07
C ALA A 109 -5.02 -8.72 -8.75
N SER A 110 -5.32 -9.11 -7.51
CA SER A 110 -6.68 -9.31 -7.02
C SER A 110 -7.30 -8.06 -6.41
N ALA A 111 -6.47 -7.09 -6.04
CA ALA A 111 -6.86 -5.84 -5.40
C ALA A 111 -6.05 -4.66 -5.93
N SER A 112 -6.56 -3.46 -5.72
CA SER A 112 -5.81 -2.23 -5.99
C SER A 112 -6.22 -1.13 -5.03
N GLY A 113 -5.30 -0.20 -4.77
CA GLY A 113 -5.59 0.94 -3.91
C GLY A 113 -4.38 1.76 -3.52
N GLY A 114 -4.53 2.51 -2.44
CA GLY A 114 -3.56 3.44 -1.88
C GLY A 114 -4.24 4.63 -1.22
N PRO A 115 -3.51 5.71 -0.94
CA PRO A 115 -4.09 6.98 -0.51
C PRO A 115 -5.03 7.56 -1.56
N LEU A 116 -6.15 8.12 -1.14
CA LEU A 116 -7.16 8.64 -2.06
C LEU A 116 -6.95 10.12 -2.43
N GLY A 117 -6.01 10.76 -1.78
CA GLY A 117 -5.67 12.16 -1.97
C GLY A 117 -5.90 13.03 -0.74
N GLY A 118 -5.42 14.27 -0.79
CA GLY A 118 -5.43 15.22 0.30
C GLY A 118 -6.21 16.50 -0.01
N MET A 119 -6.97 17.00 0.98
CA MET A 119 -7.64 18.29 0.87
C MET A 119 -6.62 19.43 0.86
N SER A 120 -6.93 20.49 0.13
CA SER A 120 -6.22 21.77 0.29
C SER A 120 -6.35 22.27 1.73
N VAL A 121 -5.43 23.14 2.16
CA VAL A 121 -5.53 23.80 3.48
C VAL A 121 -6.87 24.54 3.61
N ALA A 122 -7.26 25.27 2.57
CA ALA A 122 -8.50 26.04 2.56
C ALA A 122 -9.75 25.17 2.71
N ASP A 123 -9.81 24.02 2.01
CA ASP A 123 -10.95 23.12 2.12
C ASP A 123 -10.96 22.40 3.49
N SER A 124 -9.79 22.04 4.02
CA SER A 124 -9.69 21.34 5.29
C SER A 124 -10.04 22.22 6.50
N GLN A 125 -9.82 23.53 6.43
CA GLN A 125 -10.11 24.48 7.49
C GLN A 125 -11.56 24.99 7.50
N ASP A 126 -12.27 24.88 6.39
CA ASP A 126 -13.69 25.24 6.31
C ASP A 126 -14.56 23.99 6.55
N PRO A 127 -15.33 23.92 7.64
CA PRO A 127 -16.13 22.75 7.97
C PRO A 127 -17.15 22.36 6.88
N LYS A 128 -17.69 23.33 6.15
CA LYS A 128 -18.66 23.05 5.06
C LYS A 128 -17.95 22.44 3.85
N ARG A 129 -16.81 23.01 3.45
CA ARG A 129 -16.00 22.47 2.36
C ARG A 129 -15.43 21.10 2.70
N ARG A 130 -14.94 20.92 3.92
CA ARG A 130 -14.46 19.62 4.41
C ARG A 130 -15.56 18.55 4.30
N GLN A 131 -16.79 18.88 4.76
CA GLN A 131 -17.91 17.95 4.63
C GLN A 131 -18.30 17.70 3.18
N GLN A 132 -18.25 18.73 2.32
CA GLN A 132 -18.49 18.55 0.90
C GLN A 132 -17.45 17.62 0.25
N ARG A 133 -16.15 17.82 0.54
CA ARG A 133 -15.08 16.92 0.04
C ARG A 133 -15.25 15.49 0.54
N TYR A 134 -15.68 15.31 1.77
CA TYR A 134 -16.00 13.99 2.30
C TYR A 134 -17.13 13.31 1.52
N ASN A 135 -18.21 14.02 1.26
CA ASN A 135 -19.33 13.48 0.48
C ASN A 135 -18.89 13.14 -0.96
N ASP A 136 -18.15 14.06 -1.62
CA ASP A 136 -17.60 13.81 -2.95
C ASP A 136 -16.69 12.57 -2.98
N LEU A 137 -15.91 12.35 -1.92
CA LEU A 137 -15.05 11.17 -1.78
C LEU A 137 -15.87 9.88 -1.67
N LEU A 138 -16.94 9.88 -0.87
CA LEU A 138 -17.82 8.71 -0.73
C LEU A 138 -18.47 8.35 -2.07
N ASP A 139 -18.94 9.36 -2.83
CA ASP A 139 -19.51 9.15 -4.16
C ASP A 139 -18.47 8.59 -5.14
N ALA A 140 -17.26 9.16 -5.14
CA ALA A 140 -16.16 8.70 -5.98
C ALA A 140 -15.74 7.25 -5.66
N VAL A 141 -15.61 6.91 -4.37
CA VAL A 141 -15.25 5.54 -3.97
C VAL A 141 -16.33 4.54 -4.36
N ALA A 142 -17.62 4.87 -4.18
CA ALA A 142 -18.71 4.02 -4.63
C ALA A 142 -18.62 3.76 -6.15
N GLU A 143 -18.41 4.80 -6.97
CA GLU A 143 -18.23 4.67 -8.42
C GLU A 143 -16.97 3.83 -8.77
N LEU A 144 -15.87 4.04 -8.05
CA LEU A 144 -14.64 3.27 -8.25
C LEU A 144 -14.83 1.79 -7.95
N THR A 145 -15.67 1.41 -6.98
CA THR A 145 -15.94 -0.02 -6.71
C THR A 145 -16.67 -0.71 -7.87
N GLU A 146 -17.52 0.00 -8.60
CA GLU A 146 -18.14 -0.53 -9.82
C GLU A 146 -17.10 -0.74 -10.92
N SER A 147 -16.20 0.22 -11.12
CA SER A 147 -15.12 0.12 -12.10
C SER A 147 -14.14 -1.00 -11.77
N ALA A 148 -13.75 -1.13 -10.51
CA ALA A 148 -12.87 -2.20 -10.03
C ALA A 148 -13.51 -3.58 -10.22
N LYS A 149 -14.82 -3.73 -9.93
CA LYS A 149 -15.57 -4.95 -10.19
C LYS A 149 -15.61 -5.29 -11.69
N ALA A 150 -15.87 -4.30 -12.53
CA ALA A 150 -15.88 -4.48 -13.98
C ALA A 150 -14.52 -4.90 -14.53
N ALA A 151 -13.41 -4.42 -13.95
CA ALA A 151 -12.05 -4.85 -14.26
C ALA A 151 -11.73 -6.27 -13.75
N GLY A 152 -12.54 -6.83 -12.83
CA GLY A 152 -12.35 -8.18 -12.26
C GLY A 152 -11.61 -8.22 -10.93
N LEU A 153 -11.41 -7.06 -10.28
CA LEU A 153 -10.83 -6.99 -8.93
C LEU A 153 -11.81 -7.48 -7.87
N GLN A 154 -11.28 -8.00 -6.77
CA GLN A 154 -12.06 -8.53 -5.65
C GLN A 154 -12.33 -7.49 -4.56
N ARG A 155 -11.46 -6.49 -4.43
CA ARG A 155 -11.58 -5.42 -3.44
C ARG A 155 -10.77 -4.18 -3.84
N ILE A 156 -11.14 -3.04 -3.27
CA ILE A 156 -10.31 -1.84 -3.23
C ILE A 156 -9.64 -1.77 -1.85
N GLN A 157 -8.39 -1.29 -1.82
CA GLN A 157 -7.64 -1.01 -0.59
C GLN A 157 -7.46 0.50 -0.43
N VAL A 158 -7.83 1.05 0.73
CA VAL A 158 -7.65 2.46 1.05
C VAL A 158 -6.62 2.59 2.15
N GLU A 159 -5.55 3.29 1.88
CA GLU A 159 -4.50 3.50 2.86
C GLU A 159 -4.86 4.61 3.85
N CYS A 160 -4.63 4.31 5.13
CA CYS A 160 -4.74 5.29 6.21
C CYS A 160 -3.40 6.01 6.36
N THR A 161 -3.37 7.31 6.01
CA THR A 161 -2.16 8.13 6.07
C THR A 161 -2.13 9.04 7.30
N PRO A 162 -0.96 9.45 7.81
CA PRO A 162 -0.85 10.29 9.01
C PRO A 162 -1.02 11.78 8.70
N LEU A 163 -1.96 12.11 7.84
CA LEU A 163 -2.24 13.48 7.42
C LEU A 163 -3.70 13.84 7.62
N ALA A 164 -4.00 14.76 8.55
CA ALA A 164 -5.36 15.14 8.92
C ALA A 164 -6.20 15.76 7.77
N ARG A 165 -5.58 16.03 6.63
CA ARG A 165 -6.25 16.50 5.40
C ARG A 165 -6.57 15.35 4.42
N GLU A 166 -6.17 14.14 4.72
CA GLU A 166 -6.52 12.92 4.01
C GLU A 166 -7.61 12.15 4.76
N ILE A 167 -8.34 11.30 4.07
CA ILE A 167 -9.44 10.52 4.65
C ILE A 167 -9.36 9.09 4.12
N PRO A 168 -9.37 8.09 5.07
CA PRO A 168 -9.37 8.22 6.53
C PRO A 168 -7.97 8.35 7.12
N TYR A 169 -7.80 9.00 8.29
CA TYR A 169 -6.52 9.13 8.98
C TYR A 169 -6.55 8.70 10.46
N THR A 170 -7.70 8.36 11.03
CA THR A 170 -7.82 7.81 12.39
C THR A 170 -8.66 6.54 12.39
N VAL A 171 -8.53 5.72 13.42
CA VAL A 171 -9.37 4.51 13.60
C VAL A 171 -10.85 4.85 13.56
N SER A 172 -11.29 5.87 14.31
CA SER A 172 -12.71 6.26 14.35
C SER A 172 -13.21 6.81 13.01
N GLN A 173 -12.38 7.57 12.29
CA GLN A 173 -12.75 8.05 10.96
C GLN A 173 -12.78 6.90 9.95
N SER A 174 -11.88 5.94 10.05
CA SER A 174 -11.88 4.74 9.22
C SER A 174 -13.15 3.91 9.41
N GLN A 175 -13.58 3.73 10.66
CA GLN A 175 -14.84 3.06 10.98
C GLN A 175 -16.05 3.82 10.40
N GLN A 176 -16.08 5.13 10.56
CA GLN A 176 -17.15 5.97 10.02
C GLN A 176 -17.16 5.93 8.49
N PHE A 177 -16.00 6.04 7.85
CA PHE A 177 -15.85 5.98 6.39
C PHE A 177 -16.38 4.66 5.82
N LEU A 178 -16.02 3.53 6.41
CA LEU A 178 -16.53 2.22 5.97
C LEU A 178 -18.03 2.09 6.20
N LYS A 179 -18.54 2.59 7.33
CA LYS A 179 -19.96 2.60 7.63
C LYS A 179 -20.78 3.43 6.62
N ASP A 180 -20.25 4.61 6.25
CA ASP A 180 -20.93 5.50 5.29
C ASP A 180 -20.89 4.94 3.85
N LEU A 181 -20.00 3.96 3.58
CA LEU A 181 -19.94 3.21 2.33
C LEU A 181 -20.81 1.95 2.32
N GLU A 182 -21.36 1.53 3.46
CA GLU A 182 -22.23 0.33 3.52
C GLU A 182 -23.41 0.44 2.56
N GLY A 183 -23.62 -0.62 1.76
CA GLY A 183 -24.68 -0.68 0.76
C GLY A 183 -24.48 0.16 -0.49
N ARG A 184 -23.36 0.88 -0.59
CA ARG A 184 -23.02 1.75 -1.73
C ARG A 184 -21.98 1.13 -2.69
N CYS A 185 -21.25 0.13 -2.24
CA CYS A 185 -20.09 -0.42 -2.95
C CYS A 185 -20.41 -1.75 -3.64
N ALA A 186 -19.96 -1.92 -4.87
CA ALA A 186 -20.12 -3.12 -5.69
C ALA A 186 -19.20 -4.27 -5.29
N ILE A 187 -18.05 -3.94 -4.70
CA ILE A 187 -17.07 -4.87 -4.10
C ILE A 187 -16.58 -4.28 -2.77
N PRO A 188 -16.00 -5.11 -1.87
CA PRO A 188 -15.51 -4.64 -0.59
C PRO A 188 -14.45 -3.53 -0.71
N VAL A 189 -14.56 -2.52 0.15
CA VAL A 189 -13.49 -1.57 0.45
C VAL A 189 -12.82 -2.03 1.74
N LYS A 190 -11.51 -2.25 1.69
CA LYS A 190 -10.66 -2.64 2.81
C LYS A 190 -9.65 -1.54 3.11
N LEU A 191 -9.10 -1.56 4.31
CA LEU A 191 -8.08 -0.60 4.73
C LEU A 191 -6.70 -1.21 4.57
N LEU A 192 -5.76 -0.42 4.10
CA LEU A 192 -4.34 -0.70 4.20
C LEU A 192 -3.81 0.11 5.38
N VAL A 193 -3.17 -0.55 6.32
CA VAL A 193 -2.60 0.06 7.51
C VAL A 193 -1.08 0.01 7.42
N ASP A 194 -0.47 1.16 7.16
CA ASP A 194 0.97 1.32 7.30
C ASP A 194 1.31 1.54 8.78
N ILE A 195 2.30 0.80 9.28
CA ILE A 195 2.69 0.86 10.69
C ILE A 195 3.37 2.17 11.08
N GLY A 196 4.12 2.79 10.17
CA GLY A 196 4.72 4.11 10.38
C GLY A 196 3.65 5.18 10.47
N HIS A 197 2.63 5.08 9.61
CA HIS A 197 1.46 5.96 9.65
C HIS A 197 0.67 5.79 10.94
N ALA A 198 0.35 4.54 11.31
CA ALA A 198 -0.45 4.22 12.49
C ALA A 198 0.20 4.63 13.83
N LEU A 199 1.52 4.67 13.86
CA LEU A 199 2.31 4.98 15.05
C LEU A 199 2.88 6.42 15.06
N TYR A 200 2.48 7.27 14.11
CA TYR A 200 3.00 8.62 13.96
C TYR A 200 2.62 9.52 15.16
N GLN A 201 3.54 9.67 16.10
CA GLN A 201 3.30 10.38 17.37
C GLN A 201 3.00 11.88 17.23
N PRO A 202 3.55 12.63 16.26
CA PRO A 202 3.19 14.03 16.09
C PRO A 202 1.70 14.28 15.84
N LEU A 203 0.97 13.29 15.29
CA LEU A 203 -0.48 13.38 15.06
C LEU A 203 -1.30 12.67 16.15
N TYR A 204 -0.88 11.47 16.56
CA TYR A 204 -1.68 10.61 17.48
C TYR A 204 -1.23 10.66 18.93
N GLY A 205 -0.13 11.37 19.21
CA GLY A 205 0.45 11.48 20.55
C GLY A 205 1.36 10.30 20.91
N PRO A 206 2.06 10.40 22.06
CA PRO A 206 3.10 9.44 22.46
C PRO A 206 2.54 8.05 22.84
N ASN A 207 1.24 7.91 22.93
CA ASN A 207 0.58 6.64 23.28
C ASN A 207 -0.02 5.91 22.07
N ALA A 208 0.29 6.33 20.85
CA ALA A 208 -0.12 5.63 19.63
C ALA A 208 0.37 4.18 19.66
N ARG A 209 -0.54 3.22 19.45
CA ARG A 209 -0.26 1.78 19.56
C ARG A 209 -1.00 0.97 18.52
N MET A 210 -0.33 -0.05 17.96
CA MET A 210 -0.93 -0.95 16.98
C MET A 210 -2.20 -1.67 17.46
N PRO A 211 -2.33 -2.14 18.73
CA PRO A 211 -3.55 -2.77 19.19
C PRO A 211 -4.82 -1.91 19.03
N GLU A 212 -4.72 -0.59 19.02
CA GLU A 212 -5.87 0.29 18.77
C GLU A 212 -6.37 0.19 17.33
N TRP A 213 -5.44 0.12 16.38
CA TRP A 213 -5.76 -0.08 14.97
C TRP A 213 -6.26 -1.51 14.69
N LEU A 214 -5.56 -2.53 15.21
CA LEU A 214 -5.91 -3.93 15.00
C LEU A 214 -7.30 -4.26 15.57
N ASN A 215 -7.57 -3.85 16.81
CA ASN A 215 -8.86 -4.11 17.47
C ASN A 215 -9.99 -3.24 16.91
N GLY A 216 -9.67 -1.98 16.59
CA GLY A 216 -10.68 -1.03 16.07
C GLY A 216 -11.11 -1.34 14.64
N LEU A 217 -10.22 -1.84 13.80
CA LEU A 217 -10.52 -2.12 12.40
C LEU A 217 -10.74 -3.60 12.10
N GLY A 218 -10.08 -4.50 12.81
CA GLY A 218 -10.27 -5.94 12.69
C GLY A 218 -10.21 -6.42 11.24
N ARG A 219 -11.18 -7.20 10.83
CA ARG A 219 -11.28 -7.76 9.46
C ARG A 219 -11.55 -6.73 8.36
N SER A 220 -11.69 -5.46 8.68
CA SER A 220 -11.68 -4.37 7.69
C SER A 220 -10.28 -4.08 7.15
N ILE A 221 -9.23 -4.53 7.83
CA ILE A 221 -7.86 -4.46 7.34
C ILE A 221 -7.68 -5.47 6.21
N GLY A 222 -7.21 -5.02 5.06
CA GLY A 222 -6.95 -5.82 3.87
C GLY A 222 -5.47 -6.06 3.59
N ALA A 223 -4.59 -5.21 4.12
CA ALA A 223 -3.13 -5.36 4.03
C ALA A 223 -2.43 -4.51 5.10
N PHE A 224 -1.16 -4.83 5.35
CA PHE A 224 -0.23 -4.02 6.13
C PHE A 224 0.95 -3.58 5.27
N HIS A 225 1.43 -2.35 5.49
CA HIS A 225 2.77 -1.95 5.10
C HIS A 225 3.69 -2.00 6.32
N LEU A 226 4.85 -2.65 6.15
CA LEU A 226 5.89 -2.73 7.17
C LEU A 226 7.04 -1.82 6.79
N GLN A 227 7.36 -0.90 7.66
CA GLN A 227 8.51 -0.02 7.60
C GLN A 227 9.14 0.12 8.97
N ASN A 228 10.44 0.39 9.03
CA ASN A 228 11.08 0.79 10.29
C ASN A 228 10.97 2.31 10.44
N THR A 229 10.68 2.78 11.64
CA THR A 229 10.37 4.18 11.92
C THR A 229 10.80 4.57 13.33
N ASP A 230 11.04 5.86 13.54
CA ASP A 230 11.26 6.47 14.86
C ASP A 230 9.96 6.97 15.52
N PHE A 231 8.82 6.74 14.87
CA PHE A 231 7.49 7.24 15.25
C PHE A 231 7.35 8.77 15.18
N GLN A 232 8.36 9.49 14.69
CA GLN A 232 8.37 10.95 14.57
C GLN A 232 8.25 11.41 13.11
N SER A 233 8.53 10.51 12.17
CA SER A 233 8.46 10.77 10.74
C SER A 233 7.94 9.54 9.99
N ASP A 234 7.43 9.77 8.79
CA ASP A 234 7.09 8.72 7.84
C ASP A 234 8.39 8.30 7.14
N SER A 235 9.12 7.38 7.78
CA SER A 235 10.53 7.18 7.51
C SER A 235 10.82 6.17 6.41
N HIS A 236 10.00 5.14 6.28
CA HIS A 236 10.17 4.00 5.35
C HIS A 236 11.59 3.40 5.37
N TRP A 237 12.22 3.29 6.55
CA TRP A 237 13.53 2.66 6.70
C TRP A 237 13.42 1.13 6.70
N GLY A 238 14.56 0.48 6.38
CA GLY A 238 14.71 -0.97 6.49
C GLY A 238 15.29 -1.39 7.85
N TRP A 239 15.68 -2.67 7.94
CA TRP A 239 16.36 -3.27 9.10
C TRP A 239 17.72 -3.86 8.70
N PRO A 240 18.73 -3.75 9.61
CA PRO A 240 18.73 -2.92 10.80
C PRO A 240 18.95 -1.45 10.47
N ASP A 241 18.23 -0.56 11.17
CA ASP A 241 18.53 0.87 11.19
C ASP A 241 18.50 1.32 12.65
N SER A 242 19.59 1.94 13.12
CA SER A 242 19.74 2.33 14.53
C SER A 242 18.78 3.46 14.96
N ARG A 243 18.16 4.14 14.01
CA ARG A 243 17.15 5.19 14.26
C ARG A 243 15.76 4.59 14.46
N GLY A 244 15.53 3.41 13.88
CA GLY A 244 14.22 2.78 13.91
C GLY A 244 13.94 2.07 15.24
N LEU A 245 12.70 2.18 15.68
CA LEU A 245 12.22 1.69 16.97
C LEU A 245 11.13 0.62 16.84
N PHE A 246 10.71 0.28 15.61
CA PHE A 246 9.61 -0.65 15.40
C PHE A 246 10.03 -2.10 15.65
N ASP A 247 9.30 -2.76 16.57
CA ASP A 247 9.49 -4.15 16.96
C ASP A 247 8.57 -5.06 16.12
N VAL A 248 9.16 -5.72 15.13
CA VAL A 248 8.44 -6.61 14.20
C VAL A 248 7.90 -7.85 14.89
N ALA A 249 8.64 -8.44 15.84
CA ALA A 249 8.21 -9.65 16.57
C ALA A 249 6.98 -9.34 17.44
N ARG A 250 7.02 -8.21 18.15
CA ARG A 250 5.88 -7.75 18.94
C ARG A 250 4.65 -7.50 18.06
N PHE A 251 4.82 -6.86 16.93
CA PHE A 251 3.73 -6.64 15.98
C PHE A 251 3.13 -7.96 15.48
N ALA A 252 3.98 -8.94 15.15
CA ALA A 252 3.53 -10.27 14.77
C ALA A 252 2.65 -10.93 15.83
N ASP A 253 3.03 -10.81 17.10
CA ASP A 253 2.22 -11.31 18.23
C ASP A 253 0.89 -10.55 18.38
N GLU A 254 0.89 -9.25 18.16
CA GLU A 254 -0.33 -8.42 18.18
C GLU A 254 -1.28 -8.79 17.04
N VAL A 255 -0.78 -9.03 15.83
CA VAL A 255 -1.54 -9.52 14.67
C VAL A 255 -2.17 -10.88 14.95
N LYS A 256 -1.41 -11.83 15.53
CA LYS A 256 -1.90 -13.15 15.95
C LYS A 256 -3.03 -13.02 16.98
N LYS A 257 -2.84 -12.20 18.02
CA LYS A 257 -3.86 -11.96 19.06
C LYS A 257 -5.15 -11.36 18.48
N ALA A 258 -5.04 -10.56 17.42
CA ALA A 258 -6.18 -9.98 16.72
C ALA A 258 -6.83 -10.95 15.71
N GLY A 259 -6.25 -12.13 15.46
CA GLY A 259 -6.72 -13.12 14.50
C GLY A 259 -6.62 -12.63 13.04
N LEU A 260 -5.53 -11.95 12.71
CA LEU A 260 -5.29 -11.31 11.40
C LEU A 260 -4.08 -11.90 10.65
N GLU A 261 -3.66 -13.12 10.98
CA GLU A 261 -2.47 -13.79 10.42
C GLU A 261 -2.57 -14.07 8.92
N ASP A 262 -3.76 -14.09 8.38
CA ASP A 262 -4.07 -14.26 6.96
C ASP A 262 -4.07 -12.95 6.17
N VAL A 263 -3.99 -11.79 6.86
CA VAL A 263 -3.85 -10.49 6.20
C VAL A 263 -2.41 -10.33 5.68
N PRO A 264 -2.22 -10.04 4.37
CA PRO A 264 -0.89 -9.89 3.81
C PRO A 264 -0.18 -8.64 4.37
N ALA A 265 1.12 -8.78 4.60
CA ALA A 265 1.99 -7.69 5.01
C ALA A 265 3.11 -7.51 3.98
N PHE A 266 3.29 -6.29 3.50
CA PHE A 266 4.29 -5.96 2.50
C PHE A 266 5.35 -5.05 3.11
N LEU A 267 6.61 -5.46 2.99
CA LEU A 267 7.72 -4.60 3.34
C LEU A 267 7.78 -3.44 2.34
N GLU A 268 7.61 -2.21 2.82
CA GLU A 268 7.68 -1.00 2.04
C GLU A 268 8.82 -0.11 2.52
N ILE A 269 9.92 -0.12 1.77
CA ILE A 269 11.09 0.71 2.03
C ILE A 269 11.31 1.64 0.86
N ILE A 270 11.43 2.93 1.16
CA ILE A 270 11.68 3.97 0.16
C ILE A 270 13.15 4.39 0.24
N TYR A 271 13.89 4.09 -0.81
CA TYR A 271 15.30 4.44 -0.90
C TYR A 271 15.52 5.74 -1.68
N PRO A 272 16.40 6.63 -1.22
CA PRO A 272 16.88 7.75 -2.04
C PRO A 272 17.39 7.25 -3.39
N PHE A 273 16.99 7.90 -4.48
CA PHE A 273 17.36 7.47 -5.83
C PHE A 273 18.87 7.55 -6.11
N GLU A 274 19.60 8.33 -5.33
CA GLU A 274 21.05 8.53 -5.43
C GLU A 274 21.87 7.41 -4.78
N LEU A 275 21.24 6.53 -3.98
CA LEU A 275 21.97 5.40 -3.37
C LEU A 275 22.44 4.43 -4.45
N ALA A 276 23.62 3.86 -4.27
CA ALA A 276 24.13 2.80 -5.13
C ALA A 276 23.23 1.55 -5.05
N ASP A 277 23.03 0.90 -6.20
CA ASP A 277 22.12 -0.23 -6.33
C ASP A 277 22.49 -1.42 -5.43
N GLU A 278 23.80 -1.66 -5.25
CA GLU A 278 24.32 -2.72 -4.37
C GLU A 278 23.98 -2.45 -2.90
N VAL A 279 23.97 -1.17 -2.49
CA VAL A 279 23.58 -0.76 -1.13
C VAL A 279 22.10 -1.01 -0.93
N VAL A 280 21.27 -0.64 -1.91
CA VAL A 280 19.82 -0.88 -1.87
C VAL A 280 19.53 -2.38 -1.83
N LEU A 281 20.15 -3.17 -2.71
CA LEU A 281 19.95 -4.62 -2.76
C LEU A 281 20.34 -5.30 -1.44
N LYS A 282 21.49 -4.94 -0.88
CA LYS A 282 21.92 -5.44 0.42
C LYS A 282 20.95 -5.06 1.54
N SER A 283 20.49 -3.82 1.55
CA SER A 283 19.57 -3.32 2.58
C SER A 283 18.21 -4.00 2.51
N ILE A 284 17.59 -4.11 1.31
CA ILE A 284 16.30 -4.76 1.16
C ILE A 284 16.39 -6.25 1.51
N THR A 285 17.46 -6.95 1.07
CA THR A 285 17.67 -8.37 1.41
C THR A 285 17.78 -8.55 2.92
N THR A 286 18.54 -7.72 3.61
CA THR A 286 18.70 -7.80 5.08
C THR A 286 17.36 -7.54 5.78
N SER A 287 16.60 -6.57 5.31
CA SER A 287 15.27 -6.23 5.86
C SER A 287 14.26 -7.37 5.66
N VAL A 288 14.25 -7.98 4.48
CA VAL A 288 13.42 -9.16 4.19
C VAL A 288 13.78 -10.32 5.12
N MET A 289 15.07 -10.64 5.29
CA MET A 289 15.51 -11.69 6.20
C MET A 289 15.07 -11.42 7.65
N HIS A 290 15.17 -10.16 8.10
CA HIS A 290 14.70 -9.77 9.42
C HIS A 290 13.19 -9.99 9.58
N CYS A 291 12.39 -9.50 8.65
CA CYS A 291 10.93 -9.63 8.73
C CYS A 291 10.44 -11.08 8.52
N ARG A 292 11.08 -11.88 7.68
CA ARG A 292 10.76 -13.31 7.55
C ARG A 292 10.94 -14.04 8.87
N ARG A 293 12.03 -13.77 9.58
CA ARG A 293 12.30 -14.36 10.88
C ARG A 293 11.32 -13.87 11.95
N GLU A 294 11.16 -12.57 12.08
CA GLU A 294 10.41 -11.97 13.20
C GLU A 294 8.89 -11.96 12.96
N TYR A 295 8.45 -11.72 11.73
CA TYR A 295 7.02 -11.63 11.37
C TYR A 295 6.45 -12.96 10.86
N ALA A 296 7.08 -13.56 9.87
CA ALA A 296 6.59 -14.82 9.30
C ALA A 296 6.91 -16.04 10.18
N GLY A 297 7.87 -15.90 11.10
CA GLY A 297 8.29 -16.98 12.01
C GLY A 297 9.14 -18.05 11.33
N GLU A 298 9.79 -17.70 10.21
CA GLU A 298 10.64 -18.63 9.47
C GLU A 298 11.98 -18.85 10.15
N THR A 299 12.42 -20.11 10.20
CA THR A 299 13.74 -20.47 10.75
C THR A 299 14.85 -20.16 9.74
N THR A 300 16.07 -20.00 10.24
CA THR A 300 17.25 -19.79 9.39
C THR A 300 17.42 -20.91 8.35
N GLN A 301 17.02 -22.16 8.69
CA GLN A 301 17.11 -23.30 7.80
C GLN A 301 16.07 -23.20 6.66
N GLU A 302 14.85 -22.79 6.95
CA GLU A 302 13.80 -22.57 5.93
C GLU A 302 14.17 -21.44 4.97
N MET A 303 14.77 -20.35 5.49
CA MET A 303 15.24 -19.22 4.67
C MET A 303 16.41 -19.55 3.73
N GLN A 304 17.17 -20.63 4.00
CA GLN A 304 18.28 -21.09 3.16
C GLN A 304 17.82 -22.06 2.07
N LEU A 305 16.64 -22.66 2.19
CA LEU A 305 16.08 -23.63 1.25
C LEU A 305 15.11 -23.02 0.22
N ALA A 306 14.72 -21.75 0.41
CA ALA A 306 13.88 -21.00 -0.50
C ALA A 306 14.73 -20.20 -1.50
#